data_ad8583629dac21a83a539bc4c9019605
#
_entry.id   ad8583629dac21a83a539bc4c9019605
#
_cell.length_a   1.000
_cell.length_b   1.000
_cell.length_c   1.000
_cell.angle_alpha   90.00
_cell.angle_beta   90.00
_cell.angle_gamma   90.00
#
_symmetry.space_group_name_H-M   'P 1'
#
loop_
_entity.id
_entity.type
_entity.pdbx_description
1 polymer ?
#
loop_
_entity_poly.entity_id
_entity_poly.type
_entity_poly.pdbx_seq_one_letter_code
_entity_poly.pdbx_strand_id
1 'polypeptide(L)'
;MTESTTTVLYEERGAVALITLNRPQALNSFTRAMHHDLWAALDLAEANSAIRAAVITGAGRGFCAGADLSDFDFTPGPDRVERADPGPIIDQAFNHSTRRLQSLRMPTIAAVNGVAAGAGASMVMACDIAIAAPNASFIQAFSKIGLIPDAGGSWLLVERLGLARAMALAMTGDKLSAQQAKDWGMIWDVSDDVLATALALAERLAQMPTKALVATRALLQSATTRTLSEHLDAERDTQSALGRTHDYFEGVQAFLEKRPALFKGE
;
A
#
# COMPACT_ATOMS: atom_id res chain seq x y z
N MET A 1 -22.62 26.39 -5.97
CA MET A 1 -22.39 25.28 -5.03
C MET A 1 -21.60 24.25 -5.81
N THR A 2 -20.28 24.22 -5.65
CA THR A 2 -19.42 23.16 -6.22
C THR A 2 -19.72 21.89 -5.43
N GLU A 3 -20.31 20.87 -6.07
CA GLU A 3 -20.40 19.53 -5.48
C GLU A 3 -18.99 19.14 -5.01
N SER A 4 -18.85 18.89 -3.71
CA SER A 4 -17.63 18.32 -3.13
C SER A 4 -17.51 16.91 -3.67
N THR A 5 -16.80 16.74 -4.78
CA THR A 5 -16.50 15.40 -5.30
C THR A 5 -15.53 14.75 -4.34
N THR A 6 -15.98 13.67 -3.71
CA THR A 6 -15.16 12.81 -2.84
C THR A 6 -13.91 12.40 -3.57
N THR A 7 -12.73 12.68 -3.01
CA THR A 7 -11.44 12.44 -3.67
C THR A 7 -10.93 11.01 -3.51
N VAL A 8 -11.57 10.21 -2.64
CA VAL A 8 -11.35 8.76 -2.49
C VAL A 8 -12.70 8.08 -2.40
N LEU A 9 -12.97 7.12 -3.27
CA LEU A 9 -14.20 6.34 -3.24
C LEU A 9 -13.98 5.06 -2.44
N TYR A 10 -14.98 4.67 -1.67
CA TYR A 10 -15.02 3.43 -0.90
C TYR A 10 -16.22 2.59 -1.36
N GLU A 11 -15.97 1.32 -1.68
CA GLU A 11 -16.97 0.34 -2.08
C GLU A 11 -16.71 -1.01 -1.39
N GLU A 12 -17.75 -1.63 -0.84
CA GLU A 12 -17.66 -2.99 -0.30
C GLU A 12 -18.05 -4.00 -1.37
N ARG A 13 -17.17 -4.94 -1.68
CA ARG A 13 -17.40 -6.07 -2.58
C ARG A 13 -17.27 -7.38 -1.82
N GLY A 14 -18.38 -7.83 -1.22
CA GLY A 14 -18.35 -8.96 -0.30
C GLY A 14 -17.46 -8.66 0.90
N ALA A 15 -16.42 -9.45 1.11
CA ALA A 15 -15.45 -9.27 2.18
C ALA A 15 -14.23 -8.43 1.78
N VAL A 16 -14.28 -7.71 0.66
CA VAL A 16 -13.21 -6.87 0.13
C VAL A 16 -13.62 -5.40 0.13
N ALA A 17 -12.78 -4.52 0.70
CA ALA A 17 -12.88 -3.07 0.51
C ALA A 17 -12.15 -2.67 -0.79
N LEU A 18 -12.86 -2.05 -1.72
CA LEU A 18 -12.26 -1.39 -2.87
C LEU A 18 -12.16 0.12 -2.58
N ILE A 19 -10.93 0.63 -2.55
CA ILE A 19 -10.59 2.03 -2.30
C ILE A 19 -10.03 2.60 -3.59
N THR A 20 -10.73 3.59 -4.17
CA THR A 20 -10.32 4.21 -5.45
C THR A 20 -9.90 5.65 -5.25
N LEU A 21 -8.64 5.95 -5.54
CA LEU A 21 -8.12 7.32 -5.61
C LEU A 21 -8.83 8.05 -6.76
N ASN A 22 -9.58 9.12 -6.49
CA ASN A 22 -10.54 9.69 -7.43
C ASN A 22 -10.31 11.18 -7.75
N ARG A 23 -9.11 11.48 -8.22
CA ARG A 23 -8.74 12.77 -8.84
C ARG A 23 -8.09 12.55 -10.22
N PRO A 24 -8.79 11.90 -11.18
CA PRO A 24 -8.19 11.46 -12.45
C PRO A 24 -7.61 12.61 -13.28
N GLN A 25 -8.17 13.82 -13.17
CA GLN A 25 -7.69 15.05 -13.84
C GLN A 25 -6.30 15.47 -13.36
N ALA A 26 -5.93 15.14 -12.10
CA ALA A 26 -4.61 15.39 -11.52
C ALA A 26 -3.79 14.10 -11.35
N LEU A 27 -4.09 13.04 -12.14
CA LEU A 27 -3.48 11.71 -12.01
C LEU A 27 -3.47 11.20 -10.57
N ASN A 28 -4.51 11.50 -9.81
CA ASN A 28 -4.71 11.10 -8.43
C ASN A 28 -3.59 11.58 -7.47
N SER A 29 -2.96 12.74 -7.77
CA SER A 29 -2.00 13.34 -6.85
C SER A 29 -2.66 13.71 -5.52
N PHE A 30 -1.92 13.53 -4.42
CA PHE A 30 -2.42 13.71 -3.07
C PHE A 30 -2.43 15.18 -2.67
N THR A 31 -3.61 15.64 -2.24
CA THR A 31 -3.79 16.84 -1.42
C THR A 31 -4.02 16.44 0.04
N ARG A 32 -3.92 17.43 0.97
CA ARG A 32 -4.30 17.21 2.38
C ARG A 32 -5.71 16.65 2.52
N ALA A 33 -6.67 17.19 1.76
CA ALA A 33 -8.05 16.71 1.76
C ALA A 33 -8.15 15.23 1.33
N MET A 34 -7.40 14.85 0.29
CA MET A 34 -7.40 13.47 -0.20
C MET A 34 -6.80 12.48 0.81
N HIS A 35 -5.81 12.89 1.63
CA HIS A 35 -5.34 12.06 2.72
C HIS A 35 -6.42 11.81 3.78
N HIS A 36 -7.22 12.84 4.14
CA HIS A 36 -8.34 12.69 5.07
C HIS A 36 -9.41 11.74 4.51
N ASP A 37 -9.76 11.86 3.22
CA ASP A 37 -10.70 10.95 2.57
C ASP A 37 -10.17 9.51 2.54
N LEU A 38 -8.86 9.32 2.30
CA LEU A 38 -8.23 8.00 2.37
C LEU A 38 -8.31 7.42 3.78
N TRP A 39 -8.04 8.21 4.81
CA TRP A 39 -8.13 7.72 6.20
C TRP A 39 -9.55 7.34 6.57
N ALA A 40 -10.55 8.13 6.15
CA ALA A 40 -11.96 7.80 6.35
C ALA A 40 -12.33 6.48 5.66
N ALA A 41 -11.84 6.23 4.43
CA ALA A 41 -12.06 4.96 3.75
C ALA A 41 -11.39 3.77 4.47
N LEU A 42 -10.17 3.97 5.00
CA LEU A 42 -9.49 2.95 5.80
C LEU A 42 -10.22 2.69 7.13
N ASP A 43 -10.75 3.74 7.79
CA ASP A 43 -11.54 3.61 9.02
C ASP A 43 -12.82 2.80 8.78
N LEU A 44 -13.53 3.04 7.68
CA LEU A 44 -14.70 2.24 7.29
C LEU A 44 -14.33 0.76 7.11
N ALA A 45 -13.22 0.47 6.41
CA ALA A 45 -12.76 -0.90 6.22
C ALA A 45 -12.37 -1.57 7.55
N GLU A 46 -11.73 -0.84 8.48
CA GLU A 46 -11.35 -1.36 9.79
C GLU A 46 -12.53 -1.55 10.74
N ALA A 47 -13.54 -0.68 10.67
CA ALA A 47 -14.74 -0.77 11.50
C ALA A 47 -15.65 -1.94 11.13
N ASN A 48 -15.68 -2.36 9.87
CA ASN A 48 -16.50 -3.48 9.40
C ASN A 48 -15.71 -4.79 9.46
N SER A 49 -15.96 -5.62 10.49
CA SER A 49 -15.30 -6.92 10.67
C SER A 49 -15.53 -7.92 9.52
N ALA A 50 -16.57 -7.73 8.70
CA ALA A 50 -16.80 -8.55 7.52
C ALA A 50 -15.77 -8.25 6.39
N ILE A 51 -15.14 -7.08 6.39
CA ILE A 51 -14.07 -6.74 5.45
C ILE A 51 -12.77 -7.40 5.90
N ARG A 52 -12.18 -8.23 5.04
CA ARG A 52 -11.04 -9.08 5.34
C ARG A 52 -9.85 -8.90 4.39
N ALA A 53 -10.01 -8.08 3.35
CA ALA A 53 -8.95 -7.64 2.44
C ALA A 53 -9.29 -6.26 1.89
N ALA A 54 -8.27 -5.49 1.45
CA ALA A 54 -8.46 -4.20 0.80
C ALA A 54 -7.70 -4.13 -0.52
N VAL A 55 -8.32 -3.55 -1.54
CA VAL A 55 -7.71 -3.23 -2.83
C VAL A 55 -7.66 -1.72 -2.99
N ILE A 56 -6.51 -1.17 -3.35
CA ILE A 56 -6.32 0.24 -3.64
C ILE A 56 -5.99 0.40 -5.12
N THR A 57 -6.71 1.28 -5.81
CA THR A 57 -6.49 1.58 -7.24
C THR A 57 -6.69 3.07 -7.53
N GLY A 58 -6.37 3.50 -8.74
CA GLY A 58 -6.59 4.87 -9.20
C GLY A 58 -7.71 4.98 -10.24
N ALA A 59 -8.54 6.02 -10.17
CA ALA A 59 -9.47 6.34 -11.24
C ALA A 59 -8.74 6.87 -12.47
N GLY A 60 -9.26 6.56 -13.65
CA GLY A 60 -8.71 7.02 -14.92
C GLY A 60 -7.39 6.35 -15.32
N ARG A 61 -6.46 7.13 -15.92
CA ARG A 61 -5.26 6.61 -16.57
C ARG A 61 -4.03 6.45 -15.67
N GLY A 62 -4.08 6.89 -14.42
CA GLY A 62 -2.94 6.84 -13.49
C GLY A 62 -3.34 6.21 -12.18
N PHE A 63 -2.37 5.59 -11.50
CA PHE A 63 -2.57 5.17 -10.14
C PHE A 63 -2.49 6.37 -9.19
N CYS A 64 -1.31 7.00 -9.07
CA CYS A 64 -1.09 8.19 -8.26
C CYS A 64 0.21 8.90 -8.66
N ALA A 65 0.17 10.19 -8.96
CA ALA A 65 1.33 10.98 -9.37
C ALA A 65 2.16 11.54 -8.18
N GLY A 66 1.82 11.21 -6.95
CA GLY A 66 2.52 11.67 -5.74
C GLY A 66 1.85 12.88 -5.09
N ALA A 67 2.63 13.78 -4.50
CA ALA A 67 2.12 14.99 -3.86
C ALA A 67 1.58 15.98 -4.91
N ASP A 68 0.45 16.60 -4.60
CA ASP A 68 -0.05 17.73 -5.40
C ASP A 68 0.69 18.99 -4.96
N LEU A 69 1.50 19.54 -5.89
CA LEU A 69 2.30 20.73 -5.59
C LEU A 69 1.44 21.99 -5.36
N SER A 70 0.14 21.95 -5.69
CA SER A 70 -0.78 23.04 -5.39
C SER A 70 -1.07 23.23 -3.88
N ASP A 71 -0.74 22.25 -3.06
CA ASP A 71 -0.85 22.35 -1.59
C ASP A 71 0.33 23.11 -0.95
N PHE A 72 1.31 23.52 -1.75
CA PHE A 72 2.49 24.26 -1.29
C PHE A 72 2.46 25.70 -1.82
N ASP A 73 2.95 26.63 -1.02
CA ASP A 73 3.08 28.03 -1.42
C ASP A 73 4.52 28.36 -1.85
N PHE A 74 4.71 28.40 -3.17
CA PHE A 74 5.99 28.78 -3.79
C PHE A 74 6.07 30.27 -4.14
N THR A 75 5.13 31.11 -3.68
CA THR A 75 5.13 32.54 -3.96
C THR A 75 6.46 33.16 -3.49
N PRO A 76 7.14 33.99 -4.35
CA PRO A 76 8.38 34.64 -3.94
C PRO A 76 8.17 35.54 -2.72
N GLY A 77 9.17 35.55 -1.82
CA GLY A 77 9.13 36.35 -0.59
C GLY A 77 10.21 35.91 0.39
N PRO A 78 10.44 36.71 1.46
CA PRO A 78 11.50 36.41 2.45
C PRO A 78 11.22 35.12 3.25
N ASP A 79 9.96 34.76 3.42
CA ASP A 79 9.43 33.59 4.16
C ASP A 79 9.11 32.39 3.26
N ARG A 80 9.53 32.44 1.96
CA ARG A 80 9.21 31.38 0.99
C ARG A 80 9.71 29.98 1.42
N VAL A 81 10.82 29.92 2.14
CA VAL A 81 11.43 28.66 2.56
C VAL A 81 10.53 27.95 3.57
N GLU A 82 10.02 28.70 4.56
CA GLU A 82 9.12 28.18 5.59
C GLU A 82 7.76 27.76 4.99
N ARG A 83 7.23 28.55 4.04
CA ARG A 83 5.93 28.25 3.38
C ARG A 83 5.98 27.06 2.43
N ALA A 84 7.14 26.85 1.80
CA ALA A 84 7.35 25.73 0.88
C ALA A 84 7.94 24.48 1.56
N ASP A 85 8.17 24.49 2.87
CA ASP A 85 8.72 23.34 3.61
C ASP A 85 7.80 22.12 3.50
N PRO A 86 8.26 20.99 2.90
CA PRO A 86 7.46 19.78 2.80
C PRO A 86 7.40 18.98 4.11
N GLY A 87 8.26 19.25 5.09
CA GLY A 87 8.37 18.49 6.33
C GLY A 87 7.03 18.31 7.07
N PRO A 88 6.27 19.39 7.33
CA PRO A 88 4.99 19.30 8.04
C PRO A 88 3.95 18.41 7.34
N ILE A 89 3.81 18.50 6.02
CA ILE A 89 2.84 17.66 5.29
C ILE A 89 3.32 16.21 5.19
N ILE A 90 4.63 15.98 5.08
CA ILE A 90 5.20 14.63 5.10
C ILE A 90 4.87 13.96 6.43
N ASP A 91 5.10 14.61 7.55
CA ASP A 91 4.84 14.04 8.87
C ASP A 91 3.35 13.81 9.12
N GLN A 92 2.53 14.85 8.92
CA GLN A 92 1.11 14.84 9.26
C GLN A 92 0.26 14.01 8.32
N ALA A 93 0.64 13.86 7.03
CA ALA A 93 -0.17 13.21 6.03
C ALA A 93 0.50 11.95 5.43
N PHE A 94 1.62 12.09 4.75
CA PHE A 94 2.24 10.98 4.02
C PHE A 94 2.73 9.86 4.93
N ASN A 95 3.48 10.20 5.99
CA ASN A 95 3.96 9.23 6.97
C ASN A 95 2.81 8.56 7.70
N HIS A 96 1.75 9.31 8.04
CA HIS A 96 0.56 8.77 8.68
C HIS A 96 -0.14 7.76 7.76
N SER A 97 -0.35 8.09 6.48
CA SER A 97 -0.97 7.18 5.50
C SER A 97 -0.15 5.90 5.33
N THR A 98 1.18 6.01 5.23
CA THR A 98 2.07 4.84 5.13
C THR A 98 1.96 3.94 6.36
N ARG A 99 2.05 4.51 7.57
CA ARG A 99 1.91 3.74 8.82
C ARG A 99 0.54 3.06 8.91
N ARG A 100 -0.55 3.77 8.52
CA ARG A 100 -1.90 3.21 8.49
C ARG A 100 -1.99 2.00 7.56
N LEU A 101 -1.49 2.10 6.33
CA LEU A 101 -1.51 0.99 5.37
C LEU A 101 -0.77 -0.23 5.88
N GLN A 102 0.39 -0.03 6.50
CA GLN A 102 1.19 -1.15 7.03
C GLN A 102 0.63 -1.78 8.30
N SER A 103 -0.22 -1.07 9.05
CA SER A 103 -0.82 -1.55 10.31
C SER A 103 -2.25 -2.07 10.18
N LEU A 104 -2.86 -2.02 8.99
CA LEU A 104 -4.24 -2.49 8.78
C LEU A 104 -4.42 -3.94 9.25
N ARG A 105 -5.57 -4.21 9.87
CA ARG A 105 -5.93 -5.56 10.36
C ARG A 105 -6.25 -6.58 9.25
N MET A 106 -6.07 -6.21 7.99
CA MET A 106 -6.33 -7.04 6.81
C MET A 106 -5.22 -6.86 5.77
N PRO A 107 -5.00 -7.84 4.87
CA PRO A 107 -4.11 -7.70 3.73
C PRO A 107 -4.53 -6.57 2.79
N THR A 108 -3.53 -5.91 2.20
CA THR A 108 -3.69 -4.82 1.24
C THR A 108 -3.09 -5.16 -0.11
N ILE A 109 -3.81 -4.85 -1.19
CA ILE A 109 -3.35 -5.08 -2.56
C ILE A 109 -3.40 -3.76 -3.34
N ALA A 110 -2.28 -3.36 -3.94
CA ALA A 110 -2.25 -2.26 -4.88
C ALA A 110 -2.55 -2.78 -6.30
N ALA A 111 -3.66 -2.33 -6.90
CA ALA A 111 -3.99 -2.55 -8.30
C ALA A 111 -3.54 -1.33 -9.12
N VAL A 112 -2.32 -1.39 -9.65
CA VAL A 112 -1.64 -0.25 -10.27
C VAL A 112 -2.04 -0.13 -11.73
N ASN A 113 -3.07 0.65 -12.00
CA ASN A 113 -3.70 0.81 -13.32
C ASN A 113 -2.94 1.72 -14.29
N GLY A 114 -1.89 2.43 -13.83
CA GLY A 114 -1.11 3.36 -14.63
C GLY A 114 0.12 3.90 -13.90
N VAL A 115 0.49 5.15 -14.17
CA VAL A 115 1.67 5.76 -13.53
C VAL A 115 1.52 5.85 -12.01
N ALA A 116 2.56 5.43 -11.29
CA ALA A 116 2.77 5.63 -9.87
C ALA A 116 4.09 6.41 -9.69
N ALA A 117 4.04 7.67 -9.23
CA ALA A 117 5.21 8.51 -9.12
C ALA A 117 5.36 9.10 -7.71
N GLY A 118 6.60 9.34 -7.28
CA GLY A 118 6.89 9.91 -5.97
C GLY A 118 6.23 9.13 -4.83
N ALA A 119 5.50 9.83 -3.96
CA ALA A 119 4.75 9.23 -2.86
C ALA A 119 3.69 8.21 -3.34
N GLY A 120 3.19 8.32 -4.60
CA GLY A 120 2.32 7.31 -5.19
C GLY A 120 3.03 5.96 -5.39
N ALA A 121 4.29 5.98 -5.82
CA ALA A 121 5.10 4.76 -5.90
C ALA A 121 5.45 4.21 -4.50
N SER A 122 5.68 5.10 -3.53
CA SER A 122 5.88 4.70 -2.13
C SER A 122 4.64 4.02 -1.56
N MET A 123 3.43 4.53 -1.86
CA MET A 123 2.16 3.91 -1.45
C MET A 123 1.98 2.50 -2.01
N VAL A 124 2.34 2.28 -3.29
CA VAL A 124 2.30 0.92 -3.88
C VAL A 124 3.18 -0.03 -3.08
N MET A 125 4.39 0.39 -2.74
CA MET A 125 5.33 -0.43 -1.97
C MET A 125 4.90 -0.61 -0.50
N ALA A 126 4.09 0.29 0.04
CA ALA A 126 3.54 0.17 1.39
C ALA A 126 2.40 -0.84 1.49
N CYS A 127 1.75 -1.22 0.38
CA CYS A 127 0.81 -2.33 0.32
C CYS A 127 1.54 -3.69 0.42
N ASP A 128 0.83 -4.72 0.87
CA ASP A 128 1.41 -6.07 1.02
C ASP A 128 1.76 -6.68 -0.33
N ILE A 129 0.85 -6.59 -1.29
CA ILE A 129 1.01 -7.14 -2.64
C ILE A 129 0.70 -6.04 -3.65
N ALA A 130 1.46 -5.98 -4.73
CA ALA A 130 1.19 -5.08 -5.84
C ALA A 130 1.10 -5.84 -7.16
N ILE A 131 0.05 -5.55 -7.94
CA ILE A 131 -0.15 -6.03 -9.30
C ILE A 131 -0.28 -4.80 -10.19
N ALA A 132 0.34 -4.79 -11.36
CA ALA A 132 0.34 -3.64 -12.25
C ALA A 132 -0.24 -3.97 -13.63
N ALA A 133 -0.88 -2.98 -14.27
CA ALA A 133 -1.20 -3.06 -15.68
C ALA A 133 0.09 -3.01 -16.52
N PRO A 134 0.14 -3.61 -17.73
CA PRO A 134 1.35 -3.63 -18.56
C PRO A 134 1.87 -2.23 -18.92
N ASN A 135 0.98 -1.25 -19.03
CA ASN A 135 1.31 0.16 -19.29
C ASN A 135 1.66 0.97 -18.06
N ALA A 136 1.56 0.39 -16.87
CA ALA A 136 1.92 1.05 -15.62
C ALA A 136 3.44 1.30 -15.53
N SER A 137 3.80 2.25 -14.71
CA SER A 137 5.21 2.60 -14.48
C SER A 137 5.42 3.23 -13.11
N PHE A 138 6.63 3.07 -12.61
CA PHE A 138 7.06 3.57 -11.32
C PHE A 138 8.17 4.59 -11.49
N ILE A 139 8.09 5.73 -10.82
CA ILE A 139 9.04 6.82 -10.97
C ILE A 139 9.36 7.41 -9.61
N GLN A 140 10.65 7.44 -9.24
CA GLN A 140 11.14 8.15 -8.05
C GLN A 140 11.49 9.59 -8.46
N ALA A 141 10.47 10.44 -8.66
CA ALA A 141 10.62 11.77 -9.27
C ALA A 141 11.29 12.83 -8.37
N PHE A 142 11.62 12.48 -7.14
CA PHE A 142 12.09 13.41 -6.11
C PHE A 142 13.38 14.14 -6.47
N SER A 143 14.38 13.44 -7.01
CA SER A 143 15.65 14.05 -7.43
C SER A 143 15.49 15.15 -8.48
N LYS A 144 14.43 15.09 -9.30
CA LYS A 144 14.13 16.08 -10.34
C LYS A 144 13.66 17.44 -9.79
N ILE A 145 13.25 17.45 -8.51
CA ILE A 145 12.82 18.67 -7.80
C ILE A 145 13.67 18.95 -6.56
N GLY A 146 14.86 18.30 -6.45
CA GLY A 146 15.80 18.54 -5.36
C GLY A 146 15.40 17.93 -4.02
N LEU A 147 14.53 16.90 -4.01
CA LEU A 147 14.07 16.17 -2.83
C LEU A 147 14.57 14.71 -2.82
N ILE A 148 14.28 14.01 -1.74
CA ILE A 148 14.56 12.59 -1.54
C ILE A 148 13.25 11.80 -1.51
N PRO A 149 13.25 10.48 -1.79
CA PRO A 149 12.07 9.63 -1.63
C PRO A 149 11.52 9.68 -0.19
N ASP A 150 10.24 10.04 -0.07
CA ASP A 150 9.48 10.17 1.17
C ASP A 150 8.39 9.09 1.30
N ALA A 151 7.46 9.25 2.24
CA ALA A 151 6.37 8.30 2.51
C ALA A 151 6.87 6.86 2.69
N GLY A 152 8.05 6.67 3.27
CA GLY A 152 8.70 5.37 3.41
C GLY A 152 9.43 4.89 2.15
N GLY A 153 9.40 5.64 1.04
CA GLY A 153 9.95 5.22 -0.25
C GLY A 153 11.42 4.84 -0.20
N SER A 154 12.28 5.61 0.49
CA SER A 154 13.70 5.31 0.61
C SER A 154 13.97 3.98 1.33
N TRP A 155 13.19 3.66 2.35
CA TRP A 155 13.30 2.39 3.09
C TRP A 155 12.74 1.22 2.26
N LEU A 156 11.52 1.36 1.74
CA LEU A 156 10.81 0.31 1.00
C LEU A 156 11.51 -0.06 -0.33
N LEU A 157 12.14 0.91 -1.00
CA LEU A 157 12.94 0.62 -2.20
C LEU A 157 14.11 -0.31 -1.91
N VAL A 158 14.84 -0.07 -0.83
CA VAL A 158 15.99 -0.92 -0.45
C VAL A 158 15.52 -2.31 -0.07
N GLU A 159 14.44 -2.43 0.71
CA GLU A 159 13.87 -3.70 1.12
C GLU A 159 13.42 -4.56 -0.08
N ARG A 160 12.78 -3.94 -1.09
CA ARG A 160 12.23 -4.67 -2.22
C ARG A 160 13.25 -4.92 -3.35
N LEU A 161 14.17 -4.00 -3.59
CA LEU A 161 15.06 -4.02 -4.78
C LEU A 161 16.53 -4.24 -4.45
N GLY A 162 16.91 -4.11 -3.18
CA GLY A 162 18.29 -4.00 -2.76
C GLY A 162 18.89 -2.63 -3.10
N LEU A 163 20.03 -2.32 -2.46
CA LEU A 163 20.62 -0.97 -2.46
C LEU A 163 20.98 -0.47 -3.86
N ALA A 164 21.58 -1.32 -4.72
CA ALA A 164 22.07 -0.90 -6.03
C ALA A 164 20.94 -0.38 -6.95
N ARG A 165 19.84 -1.13 -7.07
CA ARG A 165 18.68 -0.72 -7.88
C ARG A 165 17.94 0.45 -7.26
N ALA A 166 17.79 0.47 -5.92
CA ALA A 166 17.19 1.58 -5.20
C ALA A 166 17.94 2.88 -5.44
N MET A 167 19.28 2.88 -5.35
CA MET A 167 20.14 4.04 -5.63
C MET A 167 19.98 4.53 -7.07
N ALA A 168 20.05 3.62 -8.05
CA ALA A 168 19.88 3.98 -9.46
C ALA A 168 18.55 4.69 -9.70
N LEU A 169 17.42 4.10 -9.29
CA LEU A 169 16.09 4.68 -9.48
C LEU A 169 15.90 6.00 -8.73
N ALA A 170 16.33 6.08 -7.45
CA ALA A 170 16.12 7.26 -6.63
C ALA A 170 16.97 8.45 -7.11
N MET A 171 18.22 8.22 -7.56
CA MET A 171 19.11 9.27 -8.02
C MET A 171 18.81 9.76 -9.43
N THR A 172 18.48 8.86 -10.37
CA THR A 172 18.18 9.23 -11.75
C THR A 172 16.76 9.74 -11.93
N GLY A 173 15.83 9.25 -11.12
CA GLY A 173 14.39 9.47 -11.32
C GLY A 173 13.89 8.87 -12.63
N ASP A 174 14.53 7.80 -13.11
CA ASP A 174 14.14 7.12 -14.34
C ASP A 174 12.85 6.32 -14.16
N LYS A 175 12.18 6.12 -15.28
CA LYS A 175 10.95 5.34 -15.35
C LYS A 175 11.26 3.84 -15.31
N LEU A 176 10.73 3.15 -14.31
CA LEU A 176 10.71 1.68 -14.24
C LEU A 176 9.40 1.16 -14.83
N SER A 177 9.44 0.30 -15.83
CA SER A 177 8.24 -0.31 -16.42
C SER A 177 7.63 -1.36 -15.47
N ALA A 178 6.35 -1.70 -15.68
CA ALA A 178 5.68 -2.75 -14.90
C ALA A 178 6.41 -4.10 -15.00
N GLN A 179 6.85 -4.48 -16.20
CA GLN A 179 7.58 -5.73 -16.40
C GLN A 179 8.91 -5.74 -15.65
N GLN A 180 9.70 -4.67 -15.76
CA GLN A 180 10.97 -4.56 -15.01
C GLN A 180 10.73 -4.55 -13.49
N ALA A 181 9.65 -3.90 -13.03
CA ALA A 181 9.29 -3.88 -11.61
C ALA A 181 8.97 -5.30 -11.09
N LYS A 182 8.29 -6.12 -11.89
CA LYS A 182 8.08 -7.55 -11.61
C LYS A 182 9.39 -8.33 -11.62
N ASP A 183 10.18 -8.21 -12.68
CA ASP A 183 11.45 -8.94 -12.82
C ASP A 183 12.47 -8.60 -11.73
N TRP A 184 12.36 -7.39 -11.17
CA TRP A 184 13.23 -6.95 -10.08
C TRP A 184 12.69 -7.26 -8.68
N GLY A 185 11.44 -7.75 -8.58
CA GLY A 185 10.81 -8.09 -7.30
C GLY A 185 10.14 -6.93 -6.57
N MET A 186 9.98 -5.77 -7.24
CA MET A 186 9.26 -4.63 -6.64
C MET A 186 7.76 -4.89 -6.51
N ILE A 187 7.18 -5.58 -7.50
CA ILE A 187 5.76 -5.98 -7.54
C ILE A 187 5.62 -7.48 -7.75
N TRP A 188 4.45 -8.00 -7.41
CA TRP A 188 4.15 -9.43 -7.52
C TRP A 188 3.91 -9.88 -8.96
N ASP A 189 3.06 -9.15 -9.71
CA ASP A 189 2.64 -9.59 -11.04
C ASP A 189 2.25 -8.41 -11.96
N VAL A 190 2.10 -8.73 -13.25
CA VAL A 190 1.56 -7.84 -14.29
C VAL A 190 0.35 -8.52 -14.93
N SER A 191 -0.77 -7.78 -15.08
CA SER A 191 -2.02 -8.29 -15.62
C SER A 191 -2.71 -7.27 -16.53
N ASP A 192 -3.27 -7.72 -17.65
CA ASP A 192 -4.04 -6.87 -18.58
C ASP A 192 -5.31 -6.32 -17.91
N ASP A 193 -5.97 -7.11 -17.07
CA ASP A 193 -7.07 -6.66 -16.22
C ASP A 193 -6.61 -6.62 -14.75
N VAL A 194 -5.86 -5.59 -14.42
CA VAL A 194 -5.23 -5.43 -13.12
C VAL A 194 -6.24 -5.37 -11.99
N LEU A 195 -7.40 -4.72 -12.20
CA LEU A 195 -8.40 -4.57 -11.16
C LEU A 195 -9.11 -5.91 -10.88
N ALA A 196 -9.54 -6.61 -11.91
CA ALA A 196 -10.16 -7.93 -11.74
C ALA A 196 -9.19 -8.93 -11.10
N THR A 197 -7.92 -8.94 -11.51
CA THR A 197 -6.90 -9.81 -10.92
C THR A 197 -6.64 -9.49 -9.45
N ALA A 198 -6.57 -8.22 -9.09
CA ALA A 198 -6.39 -7.78 -7.71
C ALA A 198 -7.61 -8.13 -6.83
N LEU A 199 -8.83 -7.94 -7.35
CA LEU A 199 -10.06 -8.31 -6.63
C LEU A 199 -10.15 -9.82 -6.43
N ALA A 200 -9.87 -10.64 -7.43
CA ALA A 200 -9.87 -12.09 -7.30
C ALA A 200 -8.82 -12.57 -6.27
N LEU A 201 -7.64 -11.93 -6.22
CA LEU A 201 -6.65 -12.21 -5.19
C LEU A 201 -7.15 -11.78 -3.80
N ALA A 202 -7.77 -10.61 -3.68
CA ALA A 202 -8.33 -10.10 -2.43
C ALA A 202 -9.45 -11.01 -1.90
N GLU A 203 -10.36 -11.46 -2.77
CA GLU A 203 -11.42 -12.42 -2.41
C GLU A 203 -10.84 -13.72 -1.88
N ARG A 204 -9.78 -14.23 -2.51
CA ARG A 204 -9.07 -15.42 -2.03
C ARG A 204 -8.43 -15.19 -0.66
N LEU A 205 -7.75 -14.05 -0.44
CA LEU A 205 -7.16 -13.70 0.85
C LEU A 205 -8.22 -13.47 1.93
N ALA A 206 -9.36 -12.91 1.57
CA ALA A 206 -10.48 -12.70 2.49
C ALA A 206 -11.11 -14.00 3.01
N GLN A 207 -10.91 -15.13 2.32
CA GLN A 207 -11.33 -16.47 2.77
C GLN A 207 -10.25 -17.17 3.64
N MET A 208 -9.05 -16.60 3.78
CA MET A 208 -7.94 -17.16 4.55
C MET A 208 -7.98 -16.66 6.00
N PRO A 209 -7.21 -17.24 6.93
CA PRO A 209 -7.18 -16.85 8.34
C PRO A 209 -6.54 -15.45 8.48
N THR A 210 -7.33 -14.39 8.48
CA THR A 210 -6.90 -12.99 8.40
C THR A 210 -5.87 -12.63 9.48
N LYS A 211 -6.08 -13.06 10.74
CA LYS A 211 -5.10 -12.83 11.82
C LYS A 211 -3.72 -13.43 11.50
N ALA A 212 -3.69 -14.63 10.92
CA ALA A 212 -2.43 -15.26 10.53
C ALA A 212 -1.74 -14.52 9.38
N LEU A 213 -2.50 -14.02 8.38
CA LEU A 213 -1.95 -13.23 7.29
C LEU A 213 -1.32 -11.92 7.80
N VAL A 214 -2.01 -11.22 8.70
CA VAL A 214 -1.50 -9.97 9.30
C VAL A 214 -0.27 -10.23 10.18
N ALA A 215 -0.28 -11.30 10.97
CA ALA A 215 0.87 -11.70 11.76
C ALA A 215 2.08 -12.09 10.89
N THR A 216 1.84 -12.78 9.76
CA THR A 216 2.87 -13.10 8.77
C THR A 216 3.50 -11.82 8.21
N ARG A 217 2.70 -10.82 7.82
CA ARG A 217 3.20 -9.51 7.38
C ARG A 217 4.13 -8.90 8.42
N ALA A 218 3.68 -8.81 9.68
CA ALA A 218 4.44 -8.19 10.76
C ALA A 218 5.79 -8.88 11.01
N LEU A 219 5.82 -10.22 10.96
CA LEU A 219 7.06 -10.98 11.08
C LEU A 219 8.01 -10.75 9.90
N LEU A 220 7.51 -10.84 8.66
CA LEU A 220 8.32 -10.63 7.46
C LEU A 220 8.92 -9.22 7.41
N GLN A 221 8.12 -8.19 7.75
CA GLN A 221 8.60 -6.80 7.80
C GLN A 221 9.67 -6.56 8.87
N SER A 222 9.64 -7.32 9.97
CA SER A 222 10.63 -7.19 11.06
C SER A 222 11.85 -8.10 10.91
N ALA A 223 11.89 -8.97 9.89
CA ALA A 223 12.95 -9.97 9.73
C ALA A 223 14.35 -9.36 9.57
N THR A 224 14.45 -8.24 8.86
CA THR A 224 15.74 -7.57 8.59
C THR A 224 16.25 -6.70 9.74
N THR A 225 15.42 -6.45 10.75
CA THR A 225 15.76 -5.61 11.91
C THR A 225 16.04 -6.39 13.19
N ARG A 226 15.91 -7.71 13.15
CA ARG A 226 16.15 -8.63 14.26
C ARG A 226 17.31 -9.55 13.98
N THR A 227 17.97 -10.03 15.03
CA THR A 227 18.84 -11.22 14.92
C THR A 227 17.98 -12.45 14.64
N LEU A 228 18.57 -13.50 14.05
CA LEU A 228 17.85 -14.77 13.84
C LEU A 228 17.26 -15.33 15.15
N SER A 229 18.00 -15.25 16.26
CA SER A 229 17.52 -15.76 17.56
C SER A 229 16.28 -15.00 18.04
N GLU A 230 16.29 -13.67 17.99
CA GLU A 230 15.14 -12.83 18.35
C GLU A 230 13.95 -13.09 17.41
N HIS A 231 14.23 -13.34 16.14
CA HIS A 231 13.17 -13.64 15.17
C HIS A 231 12.51 -14.98 15.44
N LEU A 232 13.29 -16.04 15.72
CA LEU A 232 12.76 -17.36 16.11
C LEU A 232 11.90 -17.29 17.39
N ASP A 233 12.30 -16.49 18.38
CA ASP A 233 11.48 -16.25 19.56
C ASP A 233 10.16 -15.55 19.20
N ALA A 234 10.19 -14.55 18.31
CA ALA A 234 8.98 -13.86 17.84
C ALA A 234 8.05 -14.79 17.03
N GLU A 235 8.61 -15.67 16.20
CA GLU A 235 7.84 -16.72 15.49
C GLU A 235 7.13 -17.64 16.48
N ARG A 236 7.86 -18.18 17.48
CA ARG A 236 7.29 -19.02 18.52
C ARG A 236 6.13 -18.34 19.24
N ASP A 237 6.32 -17.10 19.67
CA ASP A 237 5.32 -16.36 20.45
C ASP A 237 4.10 -16.05 19.59
N THR A 238 4.31 -15.68 18.32
CA THR A 238 3.24 -15.46 17.34
C THR A 238 2.47 -16.74 17.05
N GLN A 239 3.16 -17.86 16.82
CA GLN A 239 2.52 -19.17 16.62
C GLN A 239 1.73 -19.61 17.86
N SER A 240 2.26 -19.37 19.06
CA SER A 240 1.55 -19.68 20.31
C SER A 240 0.25 -18.85 20.44
N ALA A 241 0.26 -17.57 20.02
CA ALA A 241 -0.93 -16.73 20.00
C ALA A 241 -1.96 -17.20 18.97
N LEU A 242 -1.51 -17.47 17.73
CA LEU A 242 -2.37 -17.96 16.64
C LEU A 242 -2.93 -19.35 16.93
N GLY A 243 -2.17 -20.21 17.61
CA GLY A 243 -2.61 -21.55 18.04
C GLY A 243 -3.79 -21.56 19.02
N ARG A 244 -4.24 -20.38 19.49
CA ARG A 244 -5.43 -20.22 20.36
C ARG A 244 -6.63 -19.63 19.62
N THR A 245 -6.53 -19.41 18.31
CA THR A 245 -7.59 -18.82 17.49
C THR A 245 -8.56 -19.87 16.99
N HIS A 246 -9.80 -19.44 16.74
CA HIS A 246 -10.79 -20.29 16.06
C HIS A 246 -10.24 -20.84 14.74
N ASP A 247 -9.60 -20.00 13.94
CA ASP A 247 -9.14 -20.35 12.60
C ASP A 247 -8.04 -21.42 12.61
N TYR A 248 -7.21 -21.48 13.65
CA TYR A 248 -6.24 -22.58 13.79
C TYR A 248 -6.94 -23.92 13.99
N PHE A 249 -7.92 -24.00 14.91
CA PHE A 249 -8.67 -25.24 15.16
C PHE A 249 -9.48 -25.65 13.93
N GLU A 250 -10.15 -24.72 13.27
CA GLU A 250 -10.88 -24.98 12.03
C GLU A 250 -9.95 -25.50 10.94
N GLY A 251 -8.79 -24.86 10.75
CA GLY A 251 -7.81 -25.31 9.75
C GLY A 251 -7.31 -26.72 9.98
N VAL A 252 -6.98 -27.08 11.23
CA VAL A 252 -6.54 -28.44 11.60
C VAL A 252 -7.67 -29.44 11.39
N GLN A 253 -8.88 -29.12 11.85
CA GLN A 253 -10.03 -30.02 11.71
C GLN A 253 -10.38 -30.24 10.25
N ALA A 254 -10.47 -29.19 9.45
CA ALA A 254 -10.75 -29.27 8.02
C ALA A 254 -9.71 -30.13 7.28
N PHE A 255 -8.43 -29.98 7.63
CA PHE A 255 -7.34 -30.80 7.08
C PHE A 255 -7.51 -32.28 7.39
N LEU A 256 -7.81 -32.63 8.64
CA LEU A 256 -8.04 -34.03 9.07
C LEU A 256 -9.27 -34.65 8.41
N GLU A 257 -10.32 -33.84 8.23
CA GLU A 257 -11.59 -34.26 7.59
C GLU A 257 -11.54 -34.19 6.05
N LYS A 258 -10.44 -33.69 5.45
CA LYS A 258 -10.25 -33.51 4.00
C LYS A 258 -11.35 -32.66 3.36
N ARG A 259 -11.78 -31.61 4.02
CA ARG A 259 -12.74 -30.61 3.52
C ARG A 259 -12.10 -29.21 3.44
N PRO A 260 -12.68 -28.29 2.67
CA PRO A 260 -12.28 -26.89 2.74
C PRO A 260 -12.48 -26.31 4.14
N ALA A 261 -11.52 -25.49 4.60
CA ALA A 261 -11.65 -24.75 5.85
C ALA A 261 -12.54 -23.51 5.67
N LEU A 262 -13.30 -23.17 6.71
CA LEU A 262 -14.20 -22.04 6.77
C LEU A 262 -13.68 -21.01 7.80
N PHE A 263 -12.66 -20.27 7.41
CA PHE A 263 -12.01 -19.29 8.30
C PHE A 263 -12.87 -18.05 8.51
N LYS A 264 -12.89 -17.56 9.76
CA LYS A 264 -13.62 -16.37 10.17
C LYS A 264 -12.74 -15.13 10.38
N GLY A 265 -11.41 -15.31 10.44
CA GLY A 265 -10.47 -14.23 10.73
C GLY A 265 -10.28 -13.98 12.23
N GLU A 266 -10.67 -14.92 13.09
CA GLU A 266 -10.67 -14.79 14.55
C GLU A 266 -10.09 -16.00 15.30
#